data_d5e3959cd00427ad30c78791d889ae6e
#
_entry.id   d5e3959cd00427ad30c78791d889ae6e
#
_cell.length_a   1.000
_cell.length_b   1.000
_cell.length_c   1.000
_cell.angle_alpha   90.00
_cell.angle_beta   90.00
_cell.angle_gamma   90.00
#
_symmetry.space_group_name_H-M   'P 1'
#
loop_
_entity.id
_entity.type
_entity.pdbx_description
1 polymer ?
#
loop_
_entity_poly.entity_id
_entity_poly.type
_entity_poly.pdbx_seq_one_letter_code
_entity_poly.pdbx_strand_id
1 'polypeptide(L)'
;MSEARGRVAPWLLSAPVLVLLDQASKWWVTSTLDYGVPVPVWRWFNLTLLHNTGAAFSFLAHADGWQRWFFAGIALAVSVWIVYMLRRSAPDARWLPVALTLVLGGALGNLWDRLALGYVVDFIHFCQGNWCFPAFNIADSAITVGAAMLVIDSFLDHRRGTTGAG
;
A
#
# COMPACT_ATOMS: atom_id res chain seq x y z
N MET A 1 -23.96 -21.01 1.85
CA MET A 1 -23.07 -20.24 0.93
C MET A 1 -23.45 -18.75 0.81
N SER A 2 -24.71 -18.35 1.08
CA SER A 2 -25.15 -16.94 0.97
C SER A 2 -24.67 -16.06 2.13
N GLU A 3 -24.62 -16.56 3.36
CA GLU A 3 -24.19 -15.77 4.55
C GLU A 3 -22.70 -15.39 4.53
N ALA A 4 -21.84 -16.24 3.99
CA ALA A 4 -20.41 -15.93 3.87
C ALA A 4 -20.15 -14.78 2.88
N ARG A 5 -20.97 -14.63 1.83
CA ARG A 5 -20.86 -13.54 0.85
C ARG A 5 -21.22 -12.17 1.43
N GLY A 6 -22.20 -12.09 2.34
CA GLY A 6 -22.61 -10.82 2.95
C GLY A 6 -21.55 -10.22 3.90
N ARG A 7 -20.66 -11.03 4.44
CA ARG A 7 -19.67 -10.62 5.46
C ARG A 7 -18.35 -10.15 4.89
N VAL A 8 -18.01 -10.56 3.67
CA VAL A 8 -16.79 -10.11 2.95
C VAL A 8 -17.03 -8.82 2.18
N ALA A 9 -18.29 -8.56 1.79
CA ALA A 9 -18.66 -7.40 0.99
C ALA A 9 -18.18 -6.05 1.57
N PRO A 10 -18.33 -5.75 2.86
CA PRO A 10 -17.85 -4.48 3.41
C PRO A 10 -16.33 -4.27 3.22
N TRP A 11 -15.55 -5.31 3.40
CA TRP A 11 -14.09 -5.27 3.27
C TRP A 11 -13.65 -5.09 1.82
N LEU A 12 -14.31 -5.81 0.90
CA LEU A 12 -14.04 -5.65 -0.54
C LEU A 12 -14.51 -4.30 -1.07
N LEU A 13 -15.52 -3.68 -0.46
CA LEU A 13 -16.01 -2.34 -0.83
C LEU A 13 -15.15 -1.22 -0.24
N SER A 14 -14.43 -1.45 0.86
CA SER A 14 -13.53 -0.43 1.44
C SER A 14 -12.19 -0.33 0.72
N ALA A 15 -11.71 -1.39 0.07
CA ALA A 15 -10.49 -1.32 -0.74
C ALA A 15 -10.57 -0.30 -1.90
N PRO A 16 -11.64 -0.23 -2.72
CA PRO A 16 -11.84 0.83 -3.71
C PRO A 16 -11.85 2.24 -3.14
N VAL A 17 -12.37 2.45 -1.92
CA VAL A 17 -12.33 3.77 -1.27
C VAL A 17 -10.89 4.20 -1.03
N LEU A 18 -10.04 3.29 -0.57
CA LEU A 18 -8.62 3.58 -0.39
C LEU A 18 -7.91 3.87 -1.71
N VAL A 19 -8.21 3.10 -2.76
CA VAL A 19 -7.69 3.37 -4.12
C VAL A 19 -8.11 4.75 -4.59
N LEU A 20 -9.37 5.14 -4.40
CA LEU A 20 -9.86 6.46 -4.79
C LEU A 20 -9.16 7.59 -4.03
N LEU A 21 -8.94 7.42 -2.72
CA LEU A 21 -8.20 8.40 -1.91
C LEU A 21 -6.75 8.53 -2.37
N ASP A 22 -6.09 7.42 -2.63
CA ASP A 22 -4.73 7.39 -3.16
C ASP A 22 -4.66 8.09 -4.52
N GLN A 23 -5.50 7.70 -5.47
CA GLN A 23 -5.51 8.28 -6.81
C GLN A 23 -5.91 9.76 -6.81
N ALA A 24 -6.87 10.17 -5.98
CA ALA A 24 -7.25 11.58 -5.85
C ALA A 24 -6.09 12.42 -5.31
N SER A 25 -5.35 11.92 -4.31
CA SER A 25 -4.18 12.61 -3.77
C SER A 25 -3.05 12.73 -4.80
N LYS A 26 -2.79 11.67 -5.55
CA LYS A 26 -1.79 11.65 -6.64
C LYS A 26 -2.16 12.60 -7.77
N TRP A 27 -3.42 12.60 -8.20
CA TRP A 27 -3.93 13.53 -9.19
C TRP A 27 -3.77 14.98 -8.72
N TRP A 28 -4.14 15.30 -7.49
CA TRP A 28 -3.99 16.64 -6.92
C TRP A 28 -2.52 17.06 -6.91
N VAL A 29 -1.62 16.24 -6.42
CA VAL A 29 -0.17 16.52 -6.38
C VAL A 29 0.39 16.72 -7.78
N THR A 30 0.05 15.86 -8.74
CA THR A 30 0.52 15.97 -10.13
C THR A 30 0.02 17.23 -10.83
N SER A 31 -1.17 17.72 -10.45
CA SER A 31 -1.77 18.94 -11.04
C SER A 31 -1.30 20.24 -10.39
N THR A 32 -0.69 20.18 -9.19
CA THR A 32 -0.37 21.38 -8.40
C THR A 32 1.11 21.59 -8.11
N LEU A 33 1.92 20.52 -8.15
CA LEU A 33 3.34 20.59 -7.79
C LEU A 33 4.24 20.40 -9.02
N ASP A 34 5.34 21.13 -9.03
CA ASP A 34 6.41 20.93 -10.01
C ASP A 34 7.25 19.69 -9.64
N TYR A 35 7.62 18.92 -10.67
CA TYR A 35 8.41 17.70 -10.50
C TYR A 35 9.76 17.98 -9.84
N GLY A 36 10.06 17.25 -8.77
CA GLY A 36 11.32 17.33 -8.04
C GLY A 36 11.48 18.56 -7.15
N VAL A 37 10.50 19.48 -7.12
CA VAL A 37 10.58 20.71 -6.31
C VAL A 37 9.91 20.47 -4.95
N PRO A 38 10.67 20.51 -3.83
CA PRO A 38 10.09 20.33 -2.50
C PRO A 38 9.26 21.55 -2.09
N VAL A 39 8.02 21.31 -1.68
CA VAL A 39 7.16 22.30 -1.03
C VAL A 39 7.14 21.98 0.47
N PRO A 40 7.78 22.78 1.34
CA PRO A 40 7.84 22.51 2.77
C PRO A 40 6.47 22.72 3.40
N VAL A 41 6.01 21.69 4.13
CA VAL A 41 4.77 21.73 4.93
C VAL A 41 5.13 21.96 6.41
N TRP A 42 6.18 21.32 6.88
CA TRP A 42 6.71 21.47 8.23
C TRP A 42 8.21 21.16 8.24
N ARG A 43 8.90 21.35 9.40
CA ARG A 43 10.37 21.30 9.59
C ARG A 43 11.10 20.21 8.78
N TRP A 44 10.56 19.01 8.71
CA TRP A 44 11.15 17.84 8.04
C TRP A 44 10.22 17.23 7.00
N PHE A 45 8.99 17.71 6.91
CA PHE A 45 7.96 17.19 6.02
C PHE A 45 7.75 18.12 4.83
N ASN A 46 7.95 17.58 3.64
CA ASN A 46 7.72 18.25 2.37
C ASN A 46 6.70 17.46 1.53
N LEU A 47 6.01 18.14 0.66
CA LEU A 47 5.37 17.53 -0.50
C LEU A 47 6.32 17.73 -1.69
N THR A 48 6.72 16.62 -2.31
CA THR A 48 7.64 16.64 -3.46
C THR A 48 7.15 15.65 -4.49
N LEU A 49 6.71 16.12 -5.65
CA LEU A 49 6.28 15.23 -6.73
C LEU A 49 7.47 14.44 -7.29
N LEU A 50 7.46 13.13 -7.13
CA LEU A 50 8.48 12.21 -7.62
C LEU A 50 7.83 11.03 -8.35
N HIS A 51 8.56 10.46 -9.32
CA HIS A 51 8.13 9.28 -10.07
C HIS A 51 9.00 8.09 -9.71
N ASN A 52 8.37 7.06 -9.13
CA ASN A 52 9.04 5.85 -8.68
C ASN A 52 8.83 4.71 -9.70
N THR A 53 9.86 4.42 -10.47
CA THR A 53 9.86 3.32 -11.44
C THR A 53 10.12 1.94 -10.84
N GLY A 54 10.21 1.84 -9.48
CA GLY A 54 10.61 0.63 -8.76
C GLY A 54 12.05 0.68 -8.30
N ALA A 55 12.71 1.83 -8.43
CA ALA A 55 14.13 2.06 -8.11
C ALA A 55 14.37 2.41 -6.62
N ALA A 56 13.47 2.08 -5.70
CA ALA A 56 13.63 2.37 -4.26
C ALA A 56 14.99 1.89 -3.69
N PHE A 57 15.69 1.04 -4.40
CA PHE A 57 17.01 0.51 -4.06
C PHE A 57 18.03 0.73 -5.18
N SER A 58 18.09 1.86 -5.81
CA SER A 58 19.11 2.33 -6.79
C SER A 58 19.69 1.28 -7.76
N PHE A 59 19.82 0.02 -7.38
CA PHE A 59 20.39 -1.06 -8.17
C PHE A 59 19.49 -1.49 -9.36
N LEU A 60 18.21 -1.16 -9.33
CA LEU A 60 17.25 -1.38 -10.43
C LEU A 60 17.00 -0.11 -11.26
N ALA A 61 17.68 1.01 -10.96
CA ALA A 61 17.41 2.30 -11.62
C ALA A 61 17.77 2.32 -13.12
N HIS A 62 18.63 1.41 -13.58
CA HIS A 62 19.10 1.32 -14.96
C HIS A 62 18.55 0.15 -15.77
N ALA A 63 17.52 -0.52 -15.29
CA ALA A 63 16.94 -1.65 -15.98
C ALA A 63 15.85 -1.21 -16.97
N ASP A 64 15.79 -1.86 -18.14
CA ASP A 64 15.02 -1.53 -19.34
C ASP A 64 13.47 -1.55 -19.21
N GLY A 65 12.93 -1.12 -18.07
CA GLY A 65 11.46 -1.00 -17.86
C GLY A 65 10.74 -2.31 -17.47
N TRP A 66 11.44 -3.44 -17.34
CA TRP A 66 10.84 -4.72 -16.92
C TRP A 66 10.34 -4.67 -15.47
N GLN A 67 10.94 -3.81 -14.62
CA GLN A 67 10.54 -3.63 -13.22
C GLN A 67 9.06 -3.29 -13.07
N ARG A 68 8.51 -2.48 -13.99
CA ARG A 68 7.08 -2.15 -14.03
C ARG A 68 6.23 -3.41 -14.01
N TRP A 69 6.53 -4.36 -14.89
CA TRP A 69 5.77 -5.59 -15.03
C TRP A 69 6.01 -6.56 -13.88
N PHE A 70 7.24 -6.60 -13.37
CA PHE A 70 7.58 -7.40 -12.19
C PHE A 70 6.79 -6.95 -10.96
N PHE A 71 6.81 -5.65 -10.63
CA PHE A 71 6.04 -5.13 -9.50
C PHE A 71 4.53 -5.17 -9.73
N ALA A 72 4.06 -4.99 -10.95
CA ALA A 72 2.65 -5.18 -11.30
C ALA A 72 2.21 -6.64 -11.09
N GLY A 73 3.04 -7.60 -11.48
CA GLY A 73 2.80 -9.03 -11.26
C GLY A 73 2.73 -9.38 -9.77
N ILE A 74 3.66 -8.86 -8.96
CA ILE A 74 3.63 -9.03 -7.49
C ILE A 74 2.35 -8.43 -6.90
N ALA A 75 2.01 -7.19 -7.26
CA ALA A 75 0.81 -6.53 -6.75
C ALA A 75 -0.46 -7.30 -7.11
N LEU A 76 -0.55 -7.82 -8.33
CA LEU A 76 -1.67 -8.66 -8.76
C LEU A 76 -1.73 -9.99 -7.97
N ALA A 77 -0.62 -10.70 -7.85
CA ALA A 77 -0.55 -11.96 -7.11
C ALA A 77 -0.95 -11.79 -5.64
N VAL A 78 -0.41 -10.75 -4.98
CA VAL A 78 -0.75 -10.40 -3.60
C VAL A 78 -2.24 -10.03 -3.49
N SER A 79 -2.79 -9.24 -4.43
CA SER A 79 -4.20 -8.87 -4.43
C SER A 79 -5.12 -10.09 -4.53
N VAL A 80 -4.81 -11.04 -5.43
CA VAL A 80 -5.57 -12.30 -5.57
C VAL A 80 -5.51 -13.11 -4.27
N TRP A 81 -4.32 -13.25 -3.69
CA TRP A 81 -4.14 -13.97 -2.43
C TRP A 81 -4.92 -13.32 -1.28
N ILE A 82 -4.90 -11.98 -1.16
CA ILE A 82 -5.64 -11.25 -0.14
C ILE A 82 -7.15 -11.44 -0.30
N VAL A 83 -7.69 -11.38 -1.52
CA VAL A 83 -9.12 -11.64 -1.78
C VAL A 83 -9.49 -13.07 -1.35
N TYR A 84 -8.61 -14.04 -1.61
CA TYR A 84 -8.81 -15.41 -1.13
C TYR A 84 -8.84 -15.49 0.40
N MET A 85 -7.89 -14.85 1.09
CA MET A 85 -7.83 -14.78 2.55
C MET A 85 -9.06 -14.10 3.16
N LEU A 86 -9.48 -12.96 2.60
CA LEU A 86 -10.69 -12.25 3.03
C LEU A 86 -11.94 -13.15 2.95
N ARG A 87 -12.05 -13.96 1.90
CA ARG A 87 -13.17 -14.91 1.75
C ARG A 87 -13.15 -16.05 2.77
N ARG A 88 -12.01 -16.30 3.39
CA ARG A 88 -11.83 -17.33 4.43
C ARG A 88 -11.76 -16.78 5.84
N SER A 89 -11.78 -15.47 6.02
CA SER A 89 -11.75 -14.84 7.33
C SER A 89 -12.97 -15.21 8.16
N ALA A 90 -12.77 -15.39 9.45
CA ALA A 90 -13.84 -15.70 10.38
C ALA A 90 -14.88 -14.55 10.40
N PRO A 91 -16.16 -14.88 10.61
CA PRO A 91 -17.25 -13.90 10.50
C PRO A 91 -17.17 -12.73 11.48
N ASP A 92 -16.60 -12.94 12.63
CA ASP A 92 -16.41 -12.00 13.73
C ASP A 92 -15.03 -11.34 13.74
N ALA A 93 -14.10 -11.81 12.90
CA ALA A 93 -12.80 -11.20 12.75
C ALA A 93 -12.92 -9.78 12.20
N ARG A 94 -12.21 -8.84 12.83
CA ARG A 94 -12.14 -7.44 12.36
C ARG A 94 -10.71 -7.02 12.05
N TRP A 95 -9.76 -7.42 12.88
CA TRP A 95 -8.37 -7.00 12.78
C TRP A 95 -7.72 -7.49 11.48
N LEU A 96 -7.76 -8.78 11.23
CA LEU A 96 -7.21 -9.40 10.03
C LEU A 96 -7.83 -8.85 8.73
N PRO A 97 -9.17 -8.75 8.58
CA PRO A 97 -9.78 -8.15 7.40
C PRO A 97 -9.41 -6.68 7.17
N VAL A 98 -9.29 -5.86 8.22
CA VAL A 98 -8.83 -4.46 8.10
C VAL A 98 -7.40 -4.44 7.56
N ALA A 99 -6.49 -5.21 8.15
CA ALA A 99 -5.10 -5.30 7.69
C ALA A 99 -5.00 -5.72 6.21
N LEU A 100 -5.72 -6.78 5.85
CA LEU A 100 -5.77 -7.29 4.47
C LEU A 100 -6.36 -6.26 3.49
N THR A 101 -7.39 -5.53 3.90
CA THR A 101 -8.01 -4.49 3.07
C THR A 101 -7.08 -3.31 2.84
N LEU A 102 -6.31 -2.89 3.85
CA LEU A 102 -5.30 -1.84 3.71
C LEU A 102 -4.22 -2.25 2.70
N VAL A 103 -3.69 -3.46 2.82
CA VAL A 103 -2.71 -3.98 1.87
C VAL A 103 -3.30 -4.10 0.47
N LEU A 104 -4.54 -4.60 0.33
CA LEU A 104 -5.23 -4.74 -0.95
C LEU A 104 -5.42 -3.39 -1.65
N GLY A 105 -5.97 -2.41 -0.93
CA GLY A 105 -6.21 -1.07 -1.47
C GLY A 105 -4.92 -0.38 -1.90
N GLY A 106 -3.87 -0.45 -1.09
CA GLY A 106 -2.56 0.09 -1.43
C GLY A 106 -1.91 -0.63 -2.62
N ALA A 107 -1.95 -1.97 -2.65
CA ALA A 107 -1.42 -2.74 -3.78
C ALA A 107 -2.14 -2.41 -5.08
N LEU A 108 -3.46 -2.27 -5.07
CA LEU A 108 -4.26 -1.90 -6.24
C LEU A 108 -4.01 -0.43 -6.67
N GLY A 109 -3.85 0.50 -5.73
CA GLY A 109 -3.50 1.90 -6.03
C GLY A 109 -2.18 2.01 -6.78
N ASN A 110 -1.12 1.37 -6.26
CA ASN A 110 0.18 1.36 -6.91
C ASN A 110 0.24 0.48 -8.17
N LEU A 111 -0.63 -0.52 -8.29
CA LEU A 111 -0.80 -1.30 -9.53
C LEU A 111 -1.40 -0.44 -10.63
N TRP A 112 -2.44 0.36 -10.30
CA TRP A 112 -3.06 1.28 -11.24
C TRP A 112 -2.04 2.23 -11.87
N ASP A 113 -1.21 2.87 -11.04
CA ASP A 113 -0.17 3.78 -11.52
C ASP A 113 0.79 3.08 -12.49
N ARG A 114 1.25 1.89 -12.12
CA ARG A 114 2.16 1.11 -12.98
C ARG A 114 1.54 0.75 -14.31
N LEU A 115 0.25 0.42 -14.34
CA LEU A 115 -0.45 0.07 -15.58
C LEU A 115 -0.78 1.30 -16.43
N ALA A 116 -1.14 2.42 -15.81
CA ALA A 116 -1.55 3.63 -16.52
C ALA A 116 -0.36 4.50 -16.93
N LEU A 117 0.59 4.72 -15.98
CA LEU A 117 1.67 5.69 -16.14
C LEU A 117 3.05 5.05 -16.40
N GLY A 118 3.25 3.81 -15.97
CA GLY A 118 4.54 3.13 -16.02
C GLY A 118 5.43 3.33 -14.79
N TYR A 119 5.03 4.19 -13.88
CA TYR A 119 5.69 4.51 -12.61
C TYR A 119 4.64 4.72 -11.53
N VAL A 120 5.07 4.83 -10.28
CA VAL A 120 4.22 5.21 -9.15
C VAL A 120 4.47 6.67 -8.81
N VAL A 121 3.41 7.43 -8.52
CA VAL A 121 3.50 8.81 -8.06
C VAL A 121 3.73 8.82 -6.57
N ASP A 122 4.90 9.33 -6.11
CA ASP A 122 5.26 9.51 -4.73
C ASP A 122 5.34 11.00 -4.40
N PHE A 123 4.93 11.39 -3.17
CA PHE A 123 4.89 12.80 -2.82
C PHE A 123 5.06 13.12 -1.34
N ILE A 124 4.94 12.16 -0.44
CA ILE A 124 5.21 12.34 1.00
C ILE A 124 6.71 12.19 1.20
N HIS A 125 7.39 13.28 1.55
CA HIS A 125 8.84 13.33 1.54
C HIS A 125 9.38 13.93 2.84
N PHE A 126 10.08 13.13 3.64
CA PHE A 126 10.70 13.56 4.88
C PHE A 126 12.20 13.79 4.67
N CYS A 127 12.65 15.03 4.88
CA CYS A 127 14.04 15.42 4.74
C CYS A 127 14.54 16.19 5.96
N GLN A 128 15.80 15.91 6.39
CA GLN A 128 16.50 16.65 7.42
C GLN A 128 17.96 16.90 7.00
N GLY A 129 18.30 18.14 6.72
CA GLY A 129 19.60 18.47 6.16
C GLY A 129 19.80 17.79 4.80
N ASN A 130 20.89 17.05 4.66
CA ASN A 130 21.23 16.32 3.44
C ASN A 130 20.64 14.90 3.39
N TRP A 131 19.90 14.47 4.42
CA TRP A 131 19.30 13.14 4.46
C TRP A 131 17.80 13.23 4.19
N CYS A 132 17.33 12.39 3.27
CA CYS A 132 15.90 12.24 2.98
C CYS A 132 15.51 10.77 3.08
N PHE A 133 14.36 10.52 3.69
CA PHE A 133 13.69 9.23 3.58
C PHE A 133 13.12 9.09 2.16
N PRO A 134 13.16 7.92 1.53
CA PRO A 134 12.53 7.73 0.23
C PRO A 134 11.09 8.22 0.22
N ALA A 135 10.72 9.01 -0.79
CA ALA A 135 9.36 9.49 -0.90
C ALA A 135 8.38 8.32 -1.08
N PHE A 136 7.16 8.50 -0.60
CA PHE A 136 6.10 7.50 -0.65
C PHE A 136 4.73 8.19 -0.80
N ASN A 137 3.66 7.40 -0.86
CA ASN A 137 2.29 7.86 -1.08
C ASN A 137 1.29 7.24 -0.08
N ILE A 138 -0.01 7.50 -0.28
CA ILE A 138 -1.08 6.95 0.59
C ILE A 138 -1.16 5.42 0.45
N ALA A 139 -0.99 4.86 -0.76
CA ALA A 139 -1.00 3.42 -0.97
C ALA A 139 0.13 2.72 -0.21
N ASP A 140 1.36 3.27 -0.22
CA ASP A 140 2.50 2.73 0.53
C ASP A 140 2.27 2.80 2.03
N SER A 141 1.69 3.90 2.51
CA SER A 141 1.29 4.06 3.92
C SER A 141 0.31 2.98 4.34
N ALA A 142 -0.71 2.71 3.51
CA ALA A 142 -1.70 1.68 3.76
C ALA A 142 -1.09 0.28 3.75
N ILE A 143 -0.21 -0.03 2.78
CA ILE A 143 0.52 -1.30 2.75
C ILE A 143 1.34 -1.47 4.03
N THR A 144 2.07 -0.44 4.43
CA THR A 144 2.95 -0.48 5.62
C THR A 144 2.15 -0.71 6.90
N VAL A 145 1.05 0.03 7.10
CA VAL A 145 0.17 -0.12 8.26
C VAL A 145 -0.49 -1.50 8.26
N GLY A 146 -1.03 -1.93 7.12
CA GLY A 146 -1.64 -3.25 6.98
C GLY A 146 -0.66 -4.39 7.25
N ALA A 147 0.56 -4.30 6.71
CA ALA A 147 1.62 -5.28 6.98
C ALA A 147 2.02 -5.31 8.46
N ALA A 148 2.18 -4.14 9.10
CA ALA A 148 2.45 -4.07 10.53
C ALA A 148 1.33 -4.72 11.36
N MET A 149 0.07 -4.51 10.99
CA MET A 149 -1.08 -5.16 11.63
C MET A 149 -1.04 -6.69 11.48
N LEU A 150 -0.67 -7.21 10.30
CA LEU A 150 -0.53 -8.66 10.08
C LEU A 150 0.59 -9.27 10.94
N VAL A 151 1.71 -8.57 11.05
CA VAL A 151 2.83 -8.99 11.91
C VAL A 151 2.40 -9.03 13.38
N ILE A 152 1.72 -7.99 13.87
CA ILE A 152 1.19 -7.94 15.24
C ILE A 152 0.21 -9.10 15.50
N ASP A 153 -0.70 -9.35 14.57
CA ASP A 153 -1.67 -10.45 14.66
C ASP A 153 -1.00 -11.80 14.81
N SER A 154 0.00 -12.07 13.98
CA SER A 154 0.80 -13.30 14.04
C SER A 154 1.48 -13.51 15.40
N PHE A 155 2.02 -12.45 15.99
CA PHE A 155 2.64 -12.52 17.33
C PHE A 155 1.61 -12.77 18.44
N LEU A 156 0.43 -12.18 18.35
CA LEU A 156 -0.63 -12.33 19.34
C LEU A 156 -1.23 -13.74 19.30
N ASP A 157 -1.43 -14.30 18.12
CA ASP A 157 -1.95 -15.67 17.95
C ASP A 157 -0.94 -16.73 18.42
N HIS A 158 0.34 -16.53 18.17
CA HIS A 158 1.39 -17.40 18.69
C HIS A 158 1.37 -17.47 20.23
N ARG A 159 1.19 -16.33 20.91
CA ARG A 159 1.09 -16.27 22.37
C ARG A 159 -0.16 -16.97 22.91
N ARG A 160 -1.29 -16.90 22.23
CA ARG A 160 -2.54 -17.57 22.64
C ARG A 160 -2.43 -19.09 22.50
N GLY A 161 -1.76 -19.57 21.46
CA GLY A 161 -1.53 -21.00 21.24
C GLY A 161 -0.61 -21.64 22.28
N THR A 162 0.38 -20.90 22.81
CA THR A 162 1.31 -21.40 23.84
C THR A 162 0.73 -21.41 25.25
N THR A 163 -0.25 -20.59 25.56
CA THR A 163 -0.91 -20.55 26.88
C THR A 163 -2.04 -21.57 27.05
N GLY A 164 -2.49 -22.21 25.98
CA GLY A 164 -3.54 -23.24 26.00
C GLY A 164 -3.03 -24.69 26.05
N ALA A 165 -1.71 -24.90 26.08
CA ALA A 165 -1.07 -26.24 26.06
C ALA A 165 -0.34 -26.58 27.38
N GLY A 166 -0.68 -25.91 28.49
CA GLY A 166 -0.14 -26.16 29.82
C GLY A 166 -1.18 -26.79 30.77
#